data_dea325c1b4cf69a29b35ace8c87a05b2
#
_entry.id   dea325c1b4cf69a29b35ace8c87a05b2
#
_cell.length_a   1.000
_cell.length_b   1.000
_cell.length_c   1.000
_cell.angle_alpha   90.00
_cell.angle_beta   90.00
_cell.angle_gamma   90.00
#
_symmetry.space_group_name_H-M   'P 1'
#
loop_
_entity.id
_entity.type
_entity.pdbx_description
1 polymer ?
#
loop_
_entity_poly.entity_id
_entity_poly.type
_entity_poly.pdbx_seq_one_letter_code
_entity_poly.pdbx_strand_id
1 'polypeptide(L)'
;IPKLASLILTHDLDGEIVGLNQFAPDHPPVKPLFFGFRIMVGIGVLMLLVSWFGAWRLIRKKTLPKFYLYTVVAMTFSGWVATLAGWYVTEIGRQPWLVSGVLRTSDAVTAIGSGSVVLSLVMYLTIYAVLLVA
;
A
#
# COMPACT_ATOMS: atom_id res chain seq x y z
N ILE A 1 0.81 22.80 -5.59
CA ILE A 1 0.16 23.79 -6.46
C ILE A 1 -1.07 24.28 -5.70
N PRO A 2 -1.17 25.58 -5.40
CA PRO A 2 -2.34 26.13 -4.70
C PRO A 2 -3.64 25.79 -5.44
N LYS A 3 -4.71 25.54 -4.67
CA LYS A 3 -6.07 25.24 -5.17
C LYS A 3 -6.23 23.96 -6.00
N LEU A 4 -5.15 23.24 -6.36
CA LEU A 4 -5.25 22.01 -7.13
C LEU A 4 -5.98 20.89 -6.36
N ALA A 5 -5.73 20.78 -5.05
CA ALA A 5 -6.40 19.82 -4.20
C ALA A 5 -7.91 20.11 -4.10
N SER A 6 -8.29 21.37 -3.94
CA SER A 6 -9.70 21.81 -3.93
C SER A 6 -10.38 21.46 -5.25
N LEU A 7 -9.76 21.78 -6.37
CA LEU A 7 -10.32 21.47 -7.70
C LEU A 7 -10.53 19.95 -7.90
N ILE A 8 -9.60 19.12 -7.45
CA ILE A 8 -9.69 17.65 -7.61
C ILE A 8 -10.74 17.05 -6.68
N LEU A 9 -10.84 17.52 -5.43
CA LEU A 9 -11.69 16.92 -4.42
C LEU A 9 -13.11 17.50 -4.38
N THR A 10 -13.25 18.80 -4.59
CA THR A 10 -14.55 19.49 -4.50
C THR A 10 -15.10 19.94 -5.85
N HIS A 11 -14.29 19.81 -6.94
CA HIS A 11 -14.60 20.32 -8.29
C HIS A 11 -14.78 21.84 -8.32
N ASP A 12 -14.29 22.54 -7.29
CA ASP A 12 -14.30 24.00 -7.15
C ASP A 12 -12.90 24.50 -6.75
N LEU A 13 -12.47 25.60 -7.35
CA LEU A 13 -11.16 26.21 -7.06
C LEU A 13 -11.06 26.80 -5.65
N ASP A 14 -12.17 27.22 -5.10
CA ASP A 14 -12.29 27.82 -3.77
C ASP A 14 -12.96 26.88 -2.75
N GLY A 15 -13.19 25.62 -3.12
CA GLY A 15 -13.77 24.61 -2.27
C GLY A 15 -12.95 24.38 -1.00
N GLU A 16 -13.60 24.43 0.15
CA GLU A 16 -12.97 24.20 1.46
C GLU A 16 -12.76 22.70 1.70
N ILE A 17 -11.54 22.32 2.03
CA ILE A 17 -11.17 20.93 2.40
C ILE A 17 -11.04 20.87 3.91
N VAL A 18 -11.89 20.03 4.52
CA VAL A 18 -11.90 19.80 5.97
C VAL A 18 -10.59 19.10 6.38
N GLY A 19 -9.88 19.71 7.32
CA GLY A 19 -8.62 19.17 7.84
C GLY A 19 -8.84 18.06 8.88
N LEU A 20 -7.81 17.20 9.03
CA LEU A 20 -7.84 16.05 9.94
C LEU A 20 -8.15 16.43 11.41
N ASN A 21 -7.80 17.64 11.81
CA ASN A 21 -8.06 18.15 13.17
C ASN A 21 -9.53 18.21 13.54
N GLN A 22 -10.42 18.25 12.56
CA GLN A 22 -11.87 18.25 12.80
C GLN A 22 -12.42 16.84 13.08
N PHE A 23 -11.64 15.81 12.78
CA PHE A 23 -11.99 14.39 13.00
C PHE A 23 -11.30 13.78 14.23
N ALA A 24 -10.62 14.58 15.05
CA ALA A 24 -10.01 14.08 16.28
C ALA A 24 -11.09 13.70 17.31
N PRO A 25 -10.94 12.57 18.05
CA PRO A 25 -9.82 11.63 18.08
C PRO A 25 -9.95 10.43 17.13
N ASP A 26 -10.97 10.36 16.30
CA ASP A 26 -11.37 9.17 15.52
C ASP A 26 -10.68 9.07 14.14
N HIS A 27 -9.43 9.48 14.03
CA HIS A 27 -8.65 9.32 12.80
C HIS A 27 -7.51 8.30 12.95
N PRO A 28 -7.13 7.61 11.87
CA PRO A 28 -6.00 6.69 11.90
C PRO A 28 -4.65 7.42 12.11
N PRO A 29 -3.59 6.69 12.51
CA PRO A 29 -2.26 7.29 12.65
C PRO A 29 -1.73 7.79 11.31
N VAL A 30 -1.45 9.09 11.22
CA VAL A 30 -1.10 9.77 9.97
C VAL A 30 0.24 9.33 9.39
N LYS A 31 1.27 9.18 10.25
CA LYS A 31 2.65 8.91 9.80
C LYS A 31 2.79 7.63 8.95
N PRO A 32 2.33 6.44 9.42
CA PRO A 32 2.47 5.23 8.63
C PRO A 32 1.70 5.29 7.30
N LEU A 33 0.53 5.90 7.27
CA LEU A 33 -0.24 6.08 6.04
C LEU A 33 0.48 6.99 5.05
N PHE A 34 1.01 8.09 5.54
CA PHE A 34 1.71 9.07 4.73
C PHE A 34 2.94 8.47 4.03
N PHE A 35 3.77 7.73 4.77
CA PHE A 35 4.95 7.10 4.19
C PHE A 35 4.61 5.86 3.37
N GLY A 36 3.69 5.02 3.84
CA GLY A 36 3.25 3.82 3.12
C GLY A 36 2.70 4.15 1.73
N PHE A 37 1.82 5.15 1.65
CA PHE A 37 1.28 5.61 0.37
C PHE A 37 2.37 6.12 -0.58
N ARG A 38 3.34 6.90 -0.08
CA ARG A 38 4.45 7.40 -0.90
C ARG A 38 5.37 6.31 -1.39
N ILE A 39 5.66 5.31 -0.57
CA ILE A 39 6.45 4.15 -0.95
C ILE A 39 5.72 3.39 -2.07
N MET A 40 4.44 3.10 -1.89
CA MET A 40 3.63 2.41 -2.89
C MET A 40 3.63 3.14 -4.23
N VAL A 41 3.28 4.43 -4.23
CA VAL A 41 3.20 5.25 -5.45
C VAL A 41 4.59 5.46 -6.05
N GLY A 42 5.60 5.74 -5.23
CA GLY A 42 6.98 5.96 -5.68
C GLY A 42 7.54 4.74 -6.40
N ILE A 43 7.35 3.54 -5.84
CA ILE A 43 7.75 2.29 -6.51
C ILE A 43 6.96 2.08 -7.80
N GLY A 44 5.64 2.32 -7.79
CA GLY A 44 4.80 2.20 -8.98
C GLY A 44 5.28 3.11 -10.13
N VAL A 45 5.55 4.37 -9.83
CA VAL A 45 6.11 5.33 -10.80
C VAL A 45 7.49 4.88 -11.30
N LEU A 46 8.35 4.41 -10.41
CA LEU A 46 9.67 3.90 -10.78
C LEU A 46 9.56 2.69 -11.73
N MET A 47 8.68 1.74 -11.44
CA MET A 47 8.41 0.59 -12.31
C MET A 47 7.96 1.04 -13.70
N LEU A 48 7.05 2.01 -13.76
CA LEU A 48 6.53 2.59 -15.00
C LEU A 48 7.67 3.23 -15.83
N LEU A 49 8.48 4.06 -15.21
CA LEU A 49 9.60 4.75 -15.88
C LEU A 49 10.65 3.75 -16.43
N VAL A 50 11.00 2.75 -15.63
CA VAL A 50 11.95 1.70 -16.06
C VAL A 50 11.36 0.91 -17.23
N SER A 51 10.08 0.54 -17.18
CA SER A 51 9.43 -0.18 -18.27
C SER A 51 9.35 0.66 -19.54
N TRP A 52 9.00 1.93 -19.45
CA TRP A 52 8.94 2.84 -20.60
C TRP A 52 10.32 3.09 -21.20
N PHE A 53 11.35 3.24 -20.38
CA PHE A 53 12.71 3.37 -20.88
C PHE A 53 13.13 2.13 -21.67
N GLY A 54 12.87 0.92 -21.17
CA GLY A 54 13.13 -0.32 -21.86
C GLY A 54 12.39 -0.43 -23.19
N ALA A 55 11.09 -0.17 -23.19
CA ALA A 55 10.25 -0.17 -24.39
C ALA A 55 10.76 0.83 -25.44
N TRP A 56 11.06 2.05 -25.01
CA TRP A 56 11.60 3.09 -25.89
C TRP A 56 12.93 2.66 -26.54
N ARG A 57 13.84 2.05 -25.77
CA ARG A 57 15.11 1.54 -26.30
C ARG A 57 14.90 0.45 -27.34
N LEU A 58 14.00 -0.49 -27.08
CA LEU A 58 13.69 -1.59 -28.00
C LEU A 58 13.03 -1.10 -29.30
N ILE A 59 12.06 -0.19 -29.20
CA ILE A 59 11.41 0.43 -30.37
C ILE A 59 12.45 1.14 -31.25
N ARG A 60 13.43 1.77 -30.62
CA ARG A 60 14.54 2.44 -31.32
C ARG A 60 15.63 1.46 -31.79
N LYS A 61 15.39 0.14 -31.72
CA LYS A 61 16.35 -0.93 -32.09
C LYS A 61 17.72 -0.76 -31.42
N LYS A 62 17.78 -0.17 -30.23
CA LYS A 62 19.00 0.00 -29.43
C LYS A 62 19.15 -1.14 -28.44
N THR A 63 20.37 -1.61 -28.22
CA THR A 63 20.68 -2.60 -27.19
C THR A 63 20.39 -2.04 -25.78
N LEU A 64 19.91 -2.89 -24.89
CA LEU A 64 19.71 -2.52 -23.50
C LEU A 64 21.07 -2.46 -22.79
N PRO A 65 21.40 -1.36 -22.10
CA PRO A 65 22.67 -1.26 -21.38
C PRO A 65 22.67 -2.19 -20.15
N LYS A 66 23.84 -2.70 -19.78
CA LYS A 66 24.00 -3.61 -18.63
C LYS A 66 23.41 -3.02 -17.33
N PHE A 67 23.61 -1.73 -17.10
CA PHE A 67 23.03 -1.03 -15.96
C PHE A 67 21.50 -1.19 -15.90
N TYR A 68 20.82 -1.02 -17.02
CA TYR A 68 19.36 -1.20 -17.09
C TYR A 68 18.95 -2.63 -16.73
N LEU A 69 19.67 -3.63 -17.22
CA LEU A 69 19.38 -5.03 -16.88
C LEU A 69 19.55 -5.30 -15.38
N TYR A 70 20.59 -4.77 -14.76
CA TYR A 70 20.74 -4.84 -13.30
C TYR A 70 19.60 -4.14 -12.56
N THR A 71 19.15 -2.99 -13.06
CA THR A 71 17.99 -2.28 -12.47
C THR A 71 16.72 -3.15 -12.53
N VAL A 72 16.47 -3.79 -13.67
CA VAL A 72 15.28 -4.67 -13.82
C VAL A 72 15.37 -5.87 -12.86
N VAL A 73 16.54 -6.49 -12.73
CA VAL A 73 16.76 -7.58 -11.77
C VAL A 73 16.56 -7.11 -10.33
N ALA A 74 17.12 -5.95 -9.95
CA ALA A 74 16.95 -5.38 -8.62
C ALA A 74 15.47 -5.05 -8.32
N MET A 75 14.68 -4.74 -9.34
CA MET A 75 13.26 -4.44 -9.21
C MET A 75 12.36 -5.69 -9.12
N THR A 76 12.89 -6.90 -9.18
CA THR A 76 12.09 -8.14 -9.13
C THR A 76 11.13 -8.17 -7.94
N PHE A 77 11.59 -7.75 -6.77
CA PHE A 77 10.78 -7.72 -5.55
C PHE A 77 10.06 -6.39 -5.29
N SER A 78 10.23 -5.39 -6.15
CA SER A 78 9.64 -4.06 -5.93
C SER A 78 8.11 -4.08 -5.91
N GLY A 79 7.49 -4.94 -6.71
CA GLY A 79 6.04 -5.13 -6.71
C GLY A 79 5.52 -5.62 -5.35
N TRP A 80 6.22 -6.54 -4.69
CA TRP A 80 5.88 -6.99 -3.35
C TRP A 80 5.95 -5.86 -2.33
N VAL A 81 7.00 -5.04 -2.38
CA VAL A 81 7.13 -3.89 -1.47
C VAL A 81 6.00 -2.90 -1.69
N ALA A 82 5.66 -2.60 -2.94
CA ALA A 82 4.54 -1.71 -3.27
C ALA A 82 3.19 -2.27 -2.77
N THR A 83 2.95 -3.57 -2.98
CA THR A 83 1.72 -4.26 -2.54
C THR A 83 1.59 -4.26 -1.02
N LEU A 84 2.66 -4.61 -0.31
CA LEU A 84 2.67 -4.60 1.16
C LEU A 84 2.46 -3.19 1.71
N ALA A 85 3.14 -2.19 1.13
CA ALA A 85 2.95 -0.79 1.54
C ALA A 85 1.51 -0.34 1.31
N GLY A 86 0.89 -0.68 0.18
CA GLY A 86 -0.51 -0.39 -0.13
C GLY A 86 -1.48 -1.11 0.81
N TRP A 87 -1.20 -2.37 1.14
CA TRP A 87 -2.00 -3.12 2.09
C TRP A 87 -1.97 -2.50 3.50
N TYR A 88 -0.78 -2.13 4.00
CA TYR A 88 -0.66 -1.40 5.27
C TYR A 88 -1.44 -0.08 5.25
N VAL A 89 -1.39 0.67 4.15
CA VAL A 89 -2.18 1.90 4.01
C VAL A 89 -3.67 1.61 4.14
N THR A 90 -4.16 0.56 3.51
CA THR A 90 -5.58 0.17 3.57
C THR A 90 -6.00 -0.26 4.97
N GLU A 91 -5.24 -1.14 5.62
CA GLU A 91 -5.60 -1.70 6.92
C GLU A 91 -5.44 -0.70 8.06
N ILE A 92 -4.36 0.07 8.06
CA ILE A 92 -4.14 1.12 9.08
C ILE A 92 -5.08 2.29 8.84
N GLY A 93 -5.34 2.66 7.57
CA GLY A 93 -6.23 3.76 7.21
C GLY A 93 -7.68 3.54 7.60
N ARG A 94 -8.09 2.30 7.80
CA ARG A 94 -9.43 1.95 8.26
C ARG A 94 -9.62 2.16 9.77
N GLN A 95 -8.54 2.15 10.54
CA GLN A 95 -8.61 2.27 11.99
C GLN A 95 -9.12 3.66 12.45
N PRO A 96 -9.87 3.76 13.57
CA PRO A 96 -10.26 2.69 14.49
C PRO A 96 -11.57 1.95 14.11
N TRP A 97 -12.08 2.12 12.90
CA TRP A 97 -13.35 1.57 12.47
C TRP A 97 -13.20 0.36 11.56
N LEU A 98 -13.96 -0.71 11.81
CA LEU A 98 -14.22 -1.77 10.83
C LEU A 98 -15.31 -1.35 9.86
N VAL A 99 -16.38 -0.76 10.39
CA VAL A 99 -17.46 -0.15 9.64
C VAL A 99 -17.67 1.25 10.19
N SER A 100 -17.42 2.26 9.39
CA SER A 100 -17.49 3.67 9.81
C SER A 100 -18.80 3.99 10.50
N GLY A 101 -18.73 4.52 11.72
CA GLY A 101 -19.88 4.92 12.53
C GLY A 101 -20.70 3.77 13.14
N VAL A 102 -20.40 2.50 12.84
CA VAL A 102 -21.20 1.34 13.28
C VAL A 102 -20.39 0.40 14.17
N LEU A 103 -19.20 -0.01 13.75
CA LEU A 103 -18.42 -1.04 14.44
C LEU A 103 -16.95 -0.63 14.54
N ARG A 104 -16.47 -0.53 15.77
CA ARG A 104 -15.03 -0.32 16.03
C ARG A 104 -14.26 -1.63 16.02
N THR A 105 -12.99 -1.58 15.69
CA THR A 105 -12.08 -2.73 15.74
C THR A 105 -11.98 -3.32 17.15
N SER A 106 -12.02 -2.48 18.19
CA SER A 106 -12.05 -2.90 19.59
C SER A 106 -13.26 -3.76 19.96
N ASP A 107 -14.40 -3.50 19.34
CA ASP A 107 -15.67 -4.16 19.65
C ASP A 107 -15.86 -5.47 18.86
N ALA A 108 -15.05 -5.67 17.84
CA ALA A 108 -15.07 -6.85 16.99
C ALA A 108 -14.12 -7.97 17.44
N VAL A 109 -13.47 -7.78 18.59
CA VAL A 109 -12.56 -8.81 19.14
C VAL A 109 -13.36 -10.00 19.63
N THR A 110 -13.08 -11.17 19.08
CA THR A 110 -13.69 -12.43 19.55
C THR A 110 -13.09 -12.87 20.89
N ALA A 111 -13.89 -13.54 21.72
CA ALA A 111 -13.46 -14.08 23.01
C ALA A 111 -12.56 -15.33 22.88
N ILE A 112 -11.94 -15.56 21.72
CA ILE A 112 -11.07 -16.70 21.47
C ILE A 112 -9.70 -16.44 22.10
N GLY A 113 -9.22 -17.39 22.90
CA GLY A 113 -7.91 -17.30 23.54
C GLY A 113 -6.77 -17.24 22.50
N SER A 114 -5.75 -16.42 22.79
CA SER A 114 -4.57 -16.25 21.92
C SER A 114 -3.89 -17.56 21.53
N GLY A 115 -3.92 -18.59 22.42
CA GLY A 115 -3.36 -19.91 22.12
C GLY A 115 -4.03 -20.61 20.93
N SER A 116 -5.35 -20.51 20.80
CA SER A 116 -6.09 -21.11 19.68
C SER A 116 -5.77 -20.41 18.34
N VAL A 117 -5.59 -19.09 18.39
CA VAL A 117 -5.19 -18.31 17.20
C VAL A 117 -3.78 -18.69 16.75
N VAL A 118 -2.83 -18.78 17.68
CA VAL A 118 -1.45 -19.20 17.39
C VAL A 118 -1.43 -20.62 16.81
N LEU A 119 -2.17 -21.56 17.41
CA LEU A 119 -2.24 -22.94 16.92
C LEU A 119 -2.77 -22.98 15.48
N SER A 120 -3.85 -22.29 15.19
CA SER A 120 -4.42 -22.20 13.83
C SER A 120 -3.41 -21.62 12.84
N LEU A 121 -2.71 -20.55 13.21
CA LEU A 121 -1.71 -19.92 12.35
C LEU A 121 -0.55 -20.88 12.05
N VAL A 122 -0.03 -21.55 13.07
CA VAL A 122 1.05 -22.54 12.90
C VAL A 122 0.60 -23.69 12.00
N MET A 123 -0.62 -24.21 12.17
CA MET A 123 -1.18 -25.23 11.29
C MET A 123 -1.23 -24.77 9.84
N TYR A 124 -1.77 -23.59 9.57
CA TYR A 124 -1.84 -23.04 8.21
C TYR A 124 -0.45 -22.88 7.59
N LEU A 125 0.48 -22.27 8.31
CA LEU A 125 1.86 -22.10 7.83
C LEU A 125 2.54 -23.44 7.53
N THR A 126 2.33 -24.44 8.38
CA THR A 126 2.89 -25.79 8.17
C THR A 126 2.31 -26.46 6.94
N ILE A 127 0.98 -26.39 6.75
CA ILE A 127 0.32 -26.96 5.56
C ILE A 127 0.83 -26.30 4.29
N TYR A 128 0.90 -24.95 4.26
CA TYR A 128 1.41 -24.23 3.09
C TYR A 128 2.89 -24.52 2.83
N ALA A 129 3.72 -24.65 3.86
CA ALA A 129 5.12 -25.02 3.69
C ALA A 129 5.27 -26.41 3.07
N VAL A 130 4.48 -27.38 3.53
CA VAL A 130 4.45 -28.74 2.97
C VAL A 130 4.01 -28.73 1.52
N LEU A 131 2.95 -27.99 1.18
CA LEU A 131 2.44 -27.88 -0.19
C LEU A 131 3.42 -27.17 -1.15
N LEU A 132 4.27 -26.29 -0.64
CA LEU A 132 5.31 -25.61 -1.43
C LEU A 132 6.50 -26.52 -1.77
N VAL A 133 6.74 -27.55 -0.95
CA VAL A 133 7.90 -28.48 -1.11
C VAL A 133 7.49 -29.77 -1.82
N ALA A 134 6.20 -30.12 -1.79
CA ALA A 134 5.66 -31.30 -2.46
C ALA A 134 5.46 -31.08 -3.97
#